data_b94605e107be1e53b6db390a36ec1df3
#
_entry.id   b94605e107be1e53b6db390a36ec1df3
#
_cell.length_a   1.000
_cell.length_b   1.000
_cell.length_c   1.000
_cell.angle_alpha   90.00
_cell.angle_beta   90.00
_cell.angle_gamma   90.00
#
_symmetry.space_group_name_H-M   'P 1'
#
loop_
_entity.id
_entity.type
_entity.pdbx_description
1 polymer ?
#
loop_
_entity_poly.entity_id
_entity_poly.type
_entity_poly.pdbx_seq_one_letter_code
_entity_poly.pdbx_strand_id
1 'polypeptide(L)'
;MNTLFKGITAILPDKESGFSAKVCDIAVSDSVISYIGDDAVKNGFVPDRTIDGRDKLITAGLVNSHTHSYMSLFRNSADDLMFHTWLFDRIMPMEDKLTAEDMYYGTQLACLEMIKTGTTAFLDMNIARDCITRAISESGLKATISRGLVGNGRDDEGGKTRIEDTLYDMRTYGDNKRLKFMMGPHAIYTTDRGYLELVMEKAAEYGLGINIHLSESVKEIEDSITQNGCSPVKYLDDMGMFKFHTVAAHCVQLSDEDIDILAERGVYAATNPISNAKLGNGFARIPDMLDKGVKLCIGTDSAGSNNTLNMFSDMNFICLAHKGNCRSATAVSARQALKMATETGAKALGFDNTGILKEGYAADLTVMDMKYPSLQPVNDSVAAMCYSASGYEVESVMVDGEFLMENREIKGMDEERIYFECNKAMKRIDG
;
A
#
# COMPACT_ATOMS: atom_id res chain seq x y z
N MET A 1 9.16 -20.99 -15.48
CA MET A 1 8.53 -22.25 -14.94
C MET A 1 7.03 -22.16 -15.12
N ASN A 2 6.42 -23.22 -15.66
CA ASN A 2 4.98 -23.28 -15.91
C ASN A 2 4.24 -23.86 -14.69
N THR A 3 3.46 -23.04 -13.99
CA THR A 3 2.67 -23.47 -12.83
C THR A 3 1.18 -23.50 -13.18
N LEU A 4 0.49 -24.58 -12.86
CA LEU A 4 -0.95 -24.73 -13.02
C LEU A 4 -1.63 -24.81 -11.66
N PHE A 5 -2.53 -23.88 -11.35
CA PHE A 5 -3.51 -24.00 -10.26
C PHE A 5 -4.77 -24.63 -10.85
N LYS A 6 -5.00 -25.92 -10.55
CA LYS A 6 -6.05 -26.71 -11.18
C LYS A 6 -7.34 -26.71 -10.37
N GLY A 7 -8.43 -26.25 -10.99
CA GLY A 7 -9.75 -26.26 -10.36
C GLY A 7 -9.85 -25.40 -9.10
N ILE A 8 -9.21 -24.22 -9.13
CA ILE A 8 -9.18 -23.27 -8.01
C ILE A 8 -10.36 -22.27 -8.09
N THR A 9 -10.90 -21.86 -6.94
CA THR A 9 -11.86 -20.74 -6.92
C THR A 9 -11.11 -19.43 -7.14
N ALA A 10 -11.32 -18.77 -8.28
CA ALA A 10 -10.64 -17.54 -8.66
C ALA A 10 -11.59 -16.34 -8.52
N ILE A 11 -11.11 -15.24 -7.92
CA ILE A 11 -11.79 -13.94 -7.94
C ILE A 11 -11.40 -13.21 -9.21
N LEU A 12 -12.34 -13.12 -10.14
CA LEU A 12 -12.14 -12.54 -11.46
C LEU A 12 -12.86 -11.19 -11.58
N PRO A 13 -12.35 -10.27 -12.43
CA PRO A 13 -13.07 -9.05 -12.79
C PRO A 13 -14.43 -9.39 -13.41
N ASP A 14 -15.46 -8.68 -12.99
CA ASP A 14 -16.83 -8.80 -13.48
C ASP A 14 -17.42 -7.43 -13.79
N LYS A 15 -18.09 -7.29 -14.94
CA LYS A 15 -18.58 -5.99 -15.41
C LYS A 15 -19.75 -5.43 -14.60
N GLU A 16 -20.59 -6.31 -14.05
CA GLU A 16 -21.80 -5.89 -13.33
C GLU A 16 -21.52 -5.70 -11.83
N SER A 17 -20.80 -6.66 -11.22
CA SER A 17 -20.54 -6.67 -9.78
C SER A 17 -19.14 -6.18 -9.38
N GLY A 18 -18.28 -5.86 -10.34
CA GLY A 18 -16.86 -5.53 -10.13
C GLY A 18 -16.00 -6.79 -10.00
N PHE A 19 -16.37 -7.73 -9.14
CA PHE A 19 -15.69 -9.01 -8.95
C PHE A 19 -16.69 -10.14 -8.72
N SER A 20 -16.37 -11.31 -9.28
CA SER A 20 -17.11 -12.56 -9.05
C SER A 20 -16.15 -13.72 -8.81
N ALA A 21 -16.60 -14.76 -8.11
CA ALA A 21 -15.84 -15.98 -7.88
C ALA A 21 -16.26 -17.07 -8.87
N LYS A 22 -15.28 -17.73 -9.51
CA LYS A 22 -15.50 -18.82 -10.43
C LYS A 22 -14.46 -19.92 -10.20
N VAL A 23 -14.88 -21.19 -10.23
CA VAL A 23 -13.94 -22.32 -10.25
C VAL A 23 -13.39 -22.47 -11.67
N CYS A 24 -12.08 -22.40 -11.82
CA CYS A 24 -11.37 -22.51 -13.10
C CYS A 24 -9.92 -22.95 -12.90
N ASP A 25 -9.20 -23.18 -13.98
CA ASP A 25 -7.76 -23.33 -14.00
C ASP A 25 -7.11 -21.95 -14.19
N ILE A 26 -6.05 -21.69 -13.44
CA ILE A 26 -5.15 -20.55 -13.63
C ILE A 26 -3.77 -21.09 -13.99
N ALA A 27 -3.29 -20.76 -15.20
CA ALA A 27 -1.95 -21.12 -15.62
C ALA A 27 -1.02 -19.91 -15.63
N VAL A 28 0.16 -20.10 -15.09
CA VAL A 28 1.24 -19.10 -15.04
C VAL A 28 2.41 -19.62 -15.87
N SER A 29 2.87 -18.81 -16.84
CA SER A 29 4.10 -19.06 -17.61
C SER A 29 5.11 -17.98 -17.26
N ASP A 30 6.24 -18.40 -16.70
CA ASP A 30 7.28 -17.49 -16.21
C ASP A 30 6.70 -16.42 -15.26
N SER A 31 6.55 -15.18 -15.70
CA SER A 31 6.10 -14.06 -14.87
C SER A 31 4.63 -13.64 -15.11
N VAL A 32 3.90 -14.30 -16.02
CA VAL A 32 2.58 -13.85 -16.43
C VAL A 32 1.51 -14.91 -16.30
N ILE A 33 0.26 -14.49 -16.09
CA ILE A 33 -0.92 -15.33 -16.17
C ILE A 33 -1.15 -15.63 -17.66
N SER A 34 -0.93 -16.87 -18.09
CA SER A 34 -1.02 -17.27 -19.49
C SER A 34 -2.37 -17.83 -19.90
N TYR A 35 -3.17 -18.30 -18.93
CA TYR A 35 -4.51 -18.84 -19.19
C TYR A 35 -5.41 -18.77 -17.96
N ILE A 36 -6.68 -18.45 -18.21
CA ILE A 36 -7.78 -18.52 -17.25
C ILE A 36 -8.98 -19.20 -17.90
N GLY A 37 -9.35 -20.41 -17.44
CA GLY A 37 -10.46 -21.15 -18.08
C GLY A 37 -10.72 -22.51 -17.46
N ASP A 38 -11.53 -23.33 -18.14
CA ASP A 38 -12.03 -24.57 -17.56
C ASP A 38 -11.03 -25.76 -17.64
N ASP A 39 -10.12 -25.76 -18.62
CA ASP A 39 -9.13 -26.86 -18.77
C ASP A 39 -7.89 -26.36 -19.54
N ALA A 40 -6.90 -25.90 -18.78
CA ALA A 40 -5.65 -25.36 -19.35
C ALA A 40 -4.88 -26.41 -20.18
N VAL A 41 -4.86 -27.68 -19.73
CA VAL A 41 -4.10 -28.74 -20.39
C VAL A 41 -4.72 -29.10 -21.74
N LYS A 42 -6.05 -29.19 -21.83
CA LYS A 42 -6.73 -29.40 -23.13
C LYS A 42 -6.53 -28.25 -24.11
N ASN A 43 -6.31 -27.03 -23.57
CA ASN A 43 -5.99 -25.83 -24.36
C ASN A 43 -4.48 -25.69 -24.66
N GLY A 44 -3.69 -26.74 -24.45
CA GLY A 44 -2.29 -26.84 -24.87
C GLY A 44 -1.27 -26.37 -23.82
N PHE A 45 -1.70 -26.02 -22.60
CA PHE A 45 -0.77 -25.68 -21.53
C PHE A 45 -0.05 -26.94 -21.01
N VAL A 46 1.29 -26.87 -20.96
CA VAL A 46 2.13 -27.96 -20.43
C VAL A 46 2.74 -27.48 -19.10
N PRO A 47 2.19 -27.93 -17.95
CA PRO A 47 2.70 -27.51 -16.66
C PRO A 47 3.99 -28.26 -16.29
N ASP A 48 4.99 -27.53 -15.75
CA ASP A 48 6.11 -28.11 -15.01
C ASP A 48 5.64 -28.57 -13.63
N ARG A 49 4.62 -27.88 -13.11
CA ARG A 49 4.05 -28.10 -11.78
C ARG A 49 2.54 -27.87 -11.76
N THR A 50 1.82 -28.76 -11.06
CA THR A 50 0.37 -28.61 -10.83
C THR A 50 0.07 -28.54 -9.33
N ILE A 51 -0.69 -27.50 -8.94
CA ILE A 51 -1.18 -27.27 -7.59
C ILE A 51 -2.68 -27.62 -7.59
N ASP A 52 -3.10 -28.47 -6.66
CA ASP A 52 -4.52 -28.77 -6.45
C ASP A 52 -5.23 -27.55 -5.87
N GLY A 53 -6.19 -27.00 -6.61
CA GLY A 53 -6.95 -25.81 -6.24
C GLY A 53 -8.21 -26.07 -5.42
N ARG A 54 -8.53 -27.35 -5.11
CA ARG A 54 -9.70 -27.68 -4.29
C ARG A 54 -9.58 -27.05 -2.89
N ASP A 55 -10.69 -26.49 -2.43
CA ASP A 55 -10.76 -25.77 -1.15
C ASP A 55 -9.79 -24.58 -1.02
N LYS A 56 -9.33 -24.04 -2.15
CA LYS A 56 -8.49 -22.86 -2.22
C LYS A 56 -9.15 -21.72 -2.99
N LEU A 57 -8.83 -20.50 -2.58
CA LEU A 57 -9.18 -19.27 -3.28
C LEU A 57 -7.92 -18.61 -3.81
N ILE A 58 -7.96 -18.16 -5.07
CA ILE A 58 -6.89 -17.35 -5.66
C ILE A 58 -7.44 -15.97 -6.05
N THR A 59 -6.68 -14.94 -5.73
CA THR A 59 -6.96 -13.56 -6.12
C THR A 59 -5.68 -12.87 -6.59
N ALA A 60 -5.82 -11.74 -7.26
CA ALA A 60 -4.68 -10.84 -7.42
C ALA A 60 -4.11 -10.48 -6.04
N GLY A 61 -2.81 -10.34 -5.96
CA GLY A 61 -2.15 -9.93 -4.73
C GLY A 61 -2.66 -8.60 -4.21
N LEU A 62 -2.75 -8.46 -2.89
CA LEU A 62 -3.15 -7.21 -2.26
C LEU A 62 -2.08 -6.13 -2.45
N VAL A 63 -2.52 -4.89 -2.53
CA VAL A 63 -1.66 -3.72 -2.75
C VAL A 63 -1.87 -2.73 -1.61
N ASN A 64 -0.79 -2.44 -0.89
CA ASN A 64 -0.79 -1.48 0.20
C ASN A 64 -0.29 -0.11 -0.30
N SER A 65 -1.21 0.84 -0.44
CA SER A 65 -0.95 2.08 -1.19
C SER A 65 -0.29 3.20 -0.37
N HIS A 66 0.03 2.95 0.90
CA HIS A 66 0.79 3.88 1.74
C HIS A 66 1.35 3.17 2.97
N THR A 67 2.67 3.23 3.15
CA THR A 67 3.38 2.68 4.32
C THR A 67 4.59 3.54 4.69
N HIS A 68 5.08 3.29 5.92
CA HIS A 68 6.42 3.62 6.41
C HIS A 68 7.04 2.33 6.95
N SER A 69 7.63 1.55 6.08
CA SER A 69 7.98 0.13 6.35
C SER A 69 8.95 -0.03 7.54
N TYR A 70 9.98 0.82 7.66
CA TYR A 70 10.94 0.80 8.76
C TYR A 70 10.29 1.00 10.14
N MET A 71 9.14 1.67 10.21
CA MET A 71 8.38 1.92 11.44
C MET A 71 7.68 0.65 11.99
N SER A 72 7.86 -0.50 11.37
CA SER A 72 7.48 -1.79 11.97
C SER A 72 8.16 -2.04 13.32
N LEU A 73 9.30 -1.42 13.56
CA LEU A 73 9.97 -1.37 14.86
C LEU A 73 9.11 -0.68 15.94
N PHE A 74 8.31 0.30 15.59
CA PHE A 74 7.55 1.12 16.54
C PHE A 74 6.15 0.59 16.86
N ARG A 75 5.85 -0.64 16.45
CA ARG A 75 4.59 -1.32 16.75
C ARG A 75 4.34 -1.34 18.26
N ASN A 76 3.16 -0.86 18.66
CA ASN A 76 2.72 -0.80 20.06
C ASN A 76 3.61 0.05 21.00
N SER A 77 4.43 0.95 20.48
CA SER A 77 5.32 1.79 21.30
C SER A 77 4.77 3.19 21.57
N ALA A 78 3.68 3.57 20.91
CA ALA A 78 3.10 4.92 20.95
C ALA A 78 1.57 4.89 20.83
N ASP A 79 0.91 3.98 21.53
CA ASP A 79 -0.55 3.85 21.50
C ASP A 79 -1.22 4.89 22.43
N ASP A 80 -2.50 5.17 22.15
CA ASP A 80 -3.40 6.04 22.96
C ASP A 80 -2.87 7.48 23.14
N LEU A 81 -2.21 8.02 22.13
CA LEU A 81 -1.69 9.38 22.08
C LEU A 81 -2.41 10.19 20.99
N MET A 82 -2.61 11.49 21.28
CA MET A 82 -3.09 12.44 20.27
C MET A 82 -2.03 12.59 19.17
N PHE A 83 -2.46 12.78 17.92
CA PHE A 83 -1.61 12.81 16.72
C PHE A 83 -0.33 13.65 16.89
N HIS A 84 -0.45 14.88 17.42
CA HIS A 84 0.71 15.75 17.58
C HIS A 84 1.72 15.19 18.60
N THR A 85 1.25 14.72 19.76
CA THR A 85 2.09 14.07 20.79
C THR A 85 2.70 12.78 20.25
N TRP A 86 1.89 11.98 19.54
CA TRP A 86 2.34 10.76 18.89
C TRP A 86 3.53 11.04 17.96
N LEU A 87 3.41 12.02 17.04
CA LEU A 87 4.42 12.29 16.04
C LEU A 87 5.67 12.98 16.64
N PHE A 88 5.48 14.12 17.30
CA PHE A 88 6.60 14.99 17.69
C PHE A 88 7.26 14.61 19.02
N ASP A 89 6.48 14.11 19.98
CA ASP A 89 7.02 13.82 21.30
C ASP A 89 7.42 12.35 21.45
N ARG A 90 6.96 11.46 20.57
CA ARG A 90 7.25 10.02 20.67
C ARG A 90 7.94 9.46 19.43
N ILE A 91 7.35 9.54 18.24
CA ILE A 91 7.87 8.87 17.03
C ILE A 91 9.19 9.52 16.57
N MET A 92 9.22 10.82 16.31
CA MET A 92 10.42 11.48 15.82
C MET A 92 11.65 11.29 16.74
N PRO A 93 11.54 11.40 18.08
CA PRO A 93 12.66 11.09 18.97
C PRO A 93 13.14 9.62 18.93
N MET A 94 12.28 8.68 18.57
CA MET A 94 12.67 7.29 18.34
C MET A 94 13.35 7.12 16.99
N GLU A 95 12.88 7.79 15.95
CA GLU A 95 13.51 7.80 14.61
C GLU A 95 14.93 8.32 14.65
N ASP A 96 15.19 9.37 15.42
CA ASP A 96 16.54 9.95 15.58
C ASP A 96 17.57 8.97 16.16
N LYS A 97 17.10 7.88 16.82
CA LYS A 97 17.97 6.85 17.39
C LYS A 97 18.22 5.67 16.43
N LEU A 98 17.51 5.62 15.28
CA LEU A 98 17.62 4.51 14.34
C LEU A 98 18.98 4.52 13.61
N THR A 99 19.58 3.36 13.51
CA THR A 99 20.71 3.11 12.61
C THR A 99 20.21 2.59 11.25
N ALA A 100 21.08 2.61 10.24
CA ALA A 100 20.78 2.02 8.94
C ALA A 100 20.47 0.50 9.04
N GLU A 101 21.09 -0.22 9.98
CA GLU A 101 20.81 -1.63 10.22
C GLU A 101 19.43 -1.84 10.84
N ASP A 102 19.03 -0.99 11.79
CA ASP A 102 17.69 -1.04 12.38
C ASP A 102 16.60 -0.80 11.30
N MET A 103 16.78 0.23 10.48
CA MET A 103 15.86 0.54 9.39
C MET A 103 15.78 -0.59 8.36
N TYR A 104 16.90 -1.24 8.04
CA TYR A 104 16.92 -2.42 7.18
C TYR A 104 16.07 -3.56 7.77
N TYR A 105 16.29 -3.95 9.03
CA TYR A 105 15.56 -5.06 9.64
C TYR A 105 14.10 -4.69 9.93
N GLY A 106 13.80 -3.44 10.31
CA GLY A 106 12.43 -2.96 10.44
C GLY A 106 11.65 -3.07 9.12
N THR A 107 12.30 -2.73 8.01
CA THR A 107 11.72 -2.89 6.66
C THR A 107 11.57 -4.36 6.27
N GLN A 108 12.55 -5.21 6.60
CA GLN A 108 12.42 -6.66 6.38
C GLN A 108 11.23 -7.24 7.19
N LEU A 109 11.01 -6.78 8.43
CA LEU A 109 9.85 -7.18 9.23
C LEU A 109 8.53 -6.76 8.60
N ALA A 110 8.48 -5.54 8.04
CA ALA A 110 7.33 -5.07 7.28
C ALA A 110 7.03 -5.95 6.06
N CYS A 111 8.05 -6.23 5.25
CA CYS A 111 7.93 -7.08 4.07
C CYS A 111 7.47 -8.50 4.45
N LEU A 112 8.02 -9.05 5.52
CA LEU A 112 7.64 -10.36 6.04
C LEU A 112 6.15 -10.41 6.42
N GLU A 113 5.65 -9.41 7.17
CA GLU A 113 4.23 -9.33 7.54
C GLU A 113 3.34 -9.17 6.31
N MET A 114 3.69 -8.28 5.39
CA MET A 114 2.95 -8.06 4.15
C MET A 114 2.87 -9.32 3.29
N ILE A 115 3.97 -10.06 3.11
CA ILE A 115 3.94 -11.34 2.39
C ILE A 115 3.05 -12.35 3.12
N LYS A 116 3.19 -12.50 4.44
CA LYS A 116 2.38 -13.44 5.23
C LYS A 116 0.88 -13.14 5.23
N THR A 117 0.51 -11.91 4.90
CA THR A 117 -0.88 -11.43 4.79
C THR A 117 -1.31 -11.12 3.37
N GLY A 118 -0.61 -11.64 2.35
CA GLY A 118 -1.08 -11.63 0.96
C GLY A 118 -0.83 -10.36 0.17
N THR A 119 -0.04 -9.42 0.68
CA THR A 119 0.38 -8.23 -0.07
C THR A 119 1.50 -8.58 -1.04
N THR A 120 1.39 -8.14 -2.29
CA THR A 120 2.39 -8.36 -3.35
C THR A 120 3.06 -7.07 -3.81
N ALA A 121 2.46 -5.91 -3.52
CA ALA A 121 3.00 -4.61 -3.87
C ALA A 121 2.65 -3.57 -2.80
N PHE A 122 3.53 -2.58 -2.59
CA PHE A 122 3.26 -1.49 -1.66
C PHE A 122 3.95 -0.20 -2.05
N LEU A 123 3.45 0.94 -1.52
CA LEU A 123 4.09 2.24 -1.61
C LEU A 123 4.70 2.57 -0.27
N ASP A 124 6.00 2.88 -0.26
CA ASP A 124 6.76 3.21 0.94
C ASP A 124 7.23 4.67 0.93
N MET A 125 6.95 5.40 2.01
CA MET A 125 7.61 6.67 2.27
C MET A 125 8.64 6.47 3.39
N ASN A 126 9.93 6.58 3.03
CA ASN A 126 11.04 6.27 3.94
C ASN A 126 11.83 7.52 4.35
N ILE A 127 12.82 7.34 5.24
CA ILE A 127 13.67 8.41 5.76
C ILE A 127 15.16 8.24 5.46
N ALA A 128 15.55 7.14 4.82
CA ALA A 128 16.96 6.86 4.55
C ALA A 128 17.15 6.21 3.19
N ARG A 129 18.22 6.60 2.51
CA ARG A 129 18.63 5.98 1.26
C ARG A 129 19.26 4.61 1.48
N ASP A 130 19.29 3.79 0.46
CA ASP A 130 19.98 2.50 0.33
C ASP A 130 19.43 1.40 1.26
N CYS A 131 19.56 1.53 2.58
CA CYS A 131 19.27 0.44 3.51
C CYS A 131 17.81 -0.04 3.44
N ILE A 132 16.85 0.87 3.31
CA ILE A 132 15.42 0.56 3.20
C ILE A 132 15.13 0.01 1.80
N THR A 133 15.58 0.68 0.75
CA THR A 133 15.40 0.25 -0.65
C THR A 133 16.02 -1.12 -0.90
N ARG A 134 17.20 -1.39 -0.32
CA ARG A 134 17.84 -2.69 -0.37
C ARG A 134 16.99 -3.78 0.30
N ALA A 135 16.50 -3.52 1.52
CA ALA A 135 15.63 -4.46 2.24
C ALA A 135 14.37 -4.81 1.44
N ILE A 136 13.74 -3.81 0.81
CA ILE A 136 12.60 -3.99 -0.08
C ILE A 136 12.98 -4.83 -1.31
N SER A 137 14.07 -4.49 -1.98
CA SER A 137 14.57 -5.21 -3.16
C SER A 137 14.84 -6.69 -2.88
N GLU A 138 15.43 -6.99 -1.73
CA GLU A 138 15.75 -8.35 -1.30
C GLU A 138 14.52 -9.17 -0.89
N SER A 139 13.42 -8.53 -0.49
CA SER A 139 12.17 -9.20 -0.13
C SER A 139 11.45 -9.85 -1.33
N GLY A 140 11.73 -9.36 -2.53
CA GLY A 140 11.05 -9.79 -3.76
C GLY A 140 9.67 -9.19 -3.99
N LEU A 141 9.14 -8.37 -3.09
CA LEU A 141 7.89 -7.62 -3.29
C LEU A 141 8.05 -6.55 -4.39
N LYS A 142 6.94 -6.18 -5.02
CA LYS A 142 6.89 -4.94 -5.80
C LYS A 142 6.75 -3.75 -4.87
N ALA A 143 7.44 -2.67 -5.17
CA ALA A 143 7.29 -1.45 -4.39
C ALA A 143 7.46 -0.19 -5.23
N THR A 144 6.72 0.85 -4.86
CA THR A 144 7.01 2.22 -5.25
C THR A 144 7.61 2.94 -4.06
N ILE A 145 8.79 3.47 -4.21
CA ILE A 145 9.62 3.99 -3.14
C ILE A 145 9.67 5.50 -3.26
N SER A 146 9.40 6.18 -2.16
CA SER A 146 9.57 7.62 -2.03
C SER A 146 10.31 7.94 -0.74
N ARG A 147 11.21 8.92 -0.80
CA ARG A 147 11.83 9.48 0.40
C ARG A 147 10.98 10.63 0.92
N GLY A 148 10.72 10.68 2.21
CA GLY A 148 10.09 11.81 2.86
C GLY A 148 10.95 13.07 2.70
N LEU A 149 10.49 14.00 1.86
CA LEU A 149 11.19 15.23 1.53
C LEU A 149 10.66 16.35 2.42
N VAL A 150 11.51 16.82 3.32
CA VAL A 150 11.26 17.95 4.21
C VAL A 150 12.27 19.05 3.86
N GLY A 151 11.82 20.30 3.77
CA GLY A 151 12.72 21.39 3.42
C GLY A 151 12.05 22.76 3.44
N ASN A 152 12.88 23.81 3.56
CA ASN A 152 12.45 25.19 3.66
C ASN A 152 13.24 26.07 2.67
N GLY A 153 12.62 26.37 1.54
CA GLY A 153 13.24 27.10 0.44
C GLY A 153 14.06 26.23 -0.52
N ARG A 154 14.33 26.81 -1.69
CA ARG A 154 15.08 26.15 -2.76
C ARG A 154 16.56 25.92 -2.42
N ASP A 155 17.08 26.64 -1.45
CA ASP A 155 18.49 26.60 -1.05
C ASP A 155 18.75 25.77 0.22
N ASP A 156 17.72 25.13 0.77
CA ASP A 156 17.86 24.21 1.90
C ASP A 156 18.76 23.02 1.52
N GLU A 157 19.97 22.98 2.07
CA GLU A 157 20.95 21.93 1.79
C GLU A 157 20.47 20.55 2.30
N GLY A 158 19.77 20.47 3.41
CA GLY A 158 19.16 19.26 3.92
C GLY A 158 18.05 18.75 2.98
N GLY A 159 17.21 19.66 2.48
CA GLY A 159 16.18 19.36 1.50
C GLY A 159 16.77 18.86 0.18
N LYS A 160 17.83 19.51 -0.34
CA LYS A 160 18.55 19.05 -1.55
C LYS A 160 19.17 17.66 -1.36
N THR A 161 19.75 17.40 -0.19
CA THR A 161 20.32 16.08 0.14
C THR A 161 19.25 15.00 0.10
N ARG A 162 18.05 15.25 0.63
CA ARG A 162 16.94 14.29 0.60
C ARG A 162 16.45 14.00 -0.83
N ILE A 163 16.39 15.02 -1.68
CA ILE A 163 16.09 14.83 -3.12
C ILE A 163 17.17 13.96 -3.76
N GLU A 164 18.45 14.22 -3.51
CA GLU A 164 19.56 13.44 -4.06
C GLU A 164 19.56 11.99 -3.53
N ASP A 165 19.13 11.74 -2.28
CA ASP A 165 18.92 10.39 -1.76
C ASP A 165 17.88 9.61 -2.59
N THR A 166 16.75 10.24 -2.96
CA THR A 166 15.75 9.63 -3.86
C THR A 166 16.37 9.28 -5.21
N LEU A 167 17.12 10.21 -5.80
CA LEU A 167 17.76 10.02 -7.11
C LEU A 167 18.89 8.99 -7.05
N TYR A 168 19.60 8.88 -5.92
CA TYR A 168 20.59 7.84 -5.69
C TYR A 168 19.96 6.45 -5.71
N ASP A 169 18.87 6.25 -4.95
CA ASP A 169 18.17 4.97 -4.91
C ASP A 169 17.60 4.61 -6.28
N MET A 170 17.00 5.58 -7.00
CA MET A 170 16.51 5.38 -8.35
C MET A 170 17.62 4.94 -9.31
N ARG A 171 18.80 5.55 -9.25
CA ARG A 171 19.95 5.16 -10.11
C ARG A 171 20.52 3.79 -9.71
N THR A 172 20.52 3.46 -8.42
CA THR A 172 21.12 2.22 -7.90
C THR A 172 20.23 1.01 -8.13
N TYR A 173 18.92 1.18 -7.96
CA TYR A 173 17.95 0.08 -7.97
C TYR A 173 16.97 0.12 -9.16
N GLY A 174 17.05 1.13 -10.03
CA GLY A 174 16.08 1.35 -11.12
C GLY A 174 16.04 0.25 -12.18
N ASP A 175 17.05 -0.61 -12.28
CA ASP A 175 17.06 -1.79 -13.17
C ASP A 175 16.17 -2.93 -12.63
N ASN A 176 15.82 -2.92 -11.32
CA ASN A 176 14.90 -3.88 -10.74
C ASN A 176 13.46 -3.53 -11.15
N LYS A 177 12.86 -4.33 -12.04
CA LYS A 177 11.51 -4.11 -12.57
C LYS A 177 10.39 -4.16 -11.53
N ARG A 178 10.68 -4.70 -10.33
CA ARG A 178 9.75 -4.70 -9.19
C ARG A 178 9.78 -3.39 -8.40
N LEU A 179 10.72 -2.49 -8.68
CA LEU A 179 10.84 -1.21 -8.00
C LEU A 179 10.49 -0.05 -8.91
N LYS A 180 9.77 0.91 -8.37
CA LYS A 180 9.47 2.22 -8.94
C LYS A 180 9.79 3.30 -7.93
N PHE A 181 9.91 4.55 -8.40
CA PHE A 181 10.29 5.67 -7.56
C PHE A 181 9.34 6.84 -7.78
N MET A 182 9.08 7.60 -6.71
CA MET A 182 8.34 8.86 -6.70
C MET A 182 9.08 9.89 -5.88
N MET A 183 8.88 11.19 -6.16
CA MET A 183 9.23 12.24 -5.21
C MET A 183 8.22 12.23 -4.07
N GLY A 184 8.71 12.31 -2.82
CA GLY A 184 7.88 12.19 -1.64
C GLY A 184 7.85 13.47 -0.80
N PRO A 185 7.38 14.67 -1.27
CA PRO A 185 7.19 15.79 -0.37
C PRO A 185 6.31 15.32 0.79
N HIS A 186 6.82 15.49 2.04
CA HIS A 186 6.18 14.85 3.19
C HIS A 186 4.75 15.37 3.38
N ALA A 187 4.61 16.67 3.60
CA ALA A 187 3.33 17.37 3.75
C ALA A 187 3.52 18.87 3.57
N ILE A 188 2.46 19.65 3.40
CA ILE A 188 2.53 21.10 3.26
C ILE A 188 3.03 21.82 4.53
N TYR A 189 2.88 21.19 5.69
CA TYR A 189 3.32 21.77 6.97
C TYR A 189 4.80 21.47 7.32
N THR A 190 5.47 20.64 6.52
CA THR A 190 6.90 20.31 6.65
C THR A 190 7.73 20.80 5.46
N THR A 191 7.07 21.44 4.50
CA THR A 191 7.69 21.99 3.29
C THR A 191 7.16 23.40 3.04
N ASP A 192 7.96 24.26 2.45
CA ASP A 192 7.46 25.54 1.94
C ASP A 192 7.26 25.53 0.43
N ARG A 193 6.67 26.60 -0.10
CA ARG A 193 6.39 26.76 -1.52
C ARG A 193 7.64 26.60 -2.38
N GLY A 194 8.74 27.24 -2.00
CA GLY A 194 9.98 27.22 -2.80
C GLY A 194 10.58 25.82 -2.89
N TYR A 195 10.50 25.06 -1.80
CA TYR A 195 10.95 23.67 -1.78
C TYR A 195 10.03 22.76 -2.57
N LEU A 196 8.71 22.92 -2.46
CA LEU A 196 7.74 22.17 -3.28
C LEU A 196 7.93 22.41 -4.78
N GLU A 197 8.19 23.66 -5.19
CA GLU A 197 8.53 24.00 -6.59
C GLU A 197 9.81 23.28 -7.05
N LEU A 198 10.85 23.21 -6.21
CA LEU A 198 12.07 22.45 -6.52
C LEU A 198 11.78 20.95 -6.64
N VAL A 199 10.98 20.37 -5.76
CA VAL A 199 10.58 18.94 -5.83
C VAL A 199 9.83 18.66 -7.13
N MET A 200 8.87 19.52 -7.52
CA MET A 200 8.12 19.37 -8.78
C MET A 200 9.03 19.52 -10.01
N GLU A 201 10.00 20.45 -10.00
CA GLU A 201 10.99 20.56 -11.08
C GLU A 201 11.79 19.27 -11.23
N LYS A 202 12.23 18.67 -10.11
CA LYS A 202 12.95 17.39 -10.13
C LYS A 202 12.04 16.22 -10.54
N ALA A 203 10.78 16.20 -10.11
CA ALA A 203 9.81 15.23 -10.59
C ALA A 203 9.66 15.30 -12.12
N ALA A 204 9.55 16.49 -12.69
CA ALA A 204 9.45 16.70 -14.13
C ALA A 204 10.75 16.30 -14.88
N GLU A 205 11.93 16.67 -14.34
CA GLU A 205 13.25 16.36 -14.92
C GLU A 205 13.45 14.84 -15.05
N TYR A 206 13.03 14.07 -14.05
CA TYR A 206 13.24 12.62 -13.99
C TYR A 206 12.00 11.79 -14.37
N GLY A 207 10.87 12.42 -14.73
CA GLY A 207 9.64 11.73 -15.11
C GLY A 207 8.99 10.97 -13.94
N LEU A 208 9.13 11.47 -12.70
CA LEU A 208 8.64 10.83 -11.50
C LEU A 208 7.24 11.34 -11.12
N GLY A 209 6.46 10.48 -10.50
CA GLY A 209 5.23 10.85 -9.80
C GLY A 209 5.51 11.48 -8.44
N ILE A 210 4.44 11.84 -7.73
CA ILE A 210 4.48 12.46 -6.40
C ILE A 210 3.66 11.63 -5.41
N ASN A 211 4.24 11.40 -4.21
CA ASN A 211 3.58 10.82 -3.06
C ASN A 211 3.61 11.83 -1.90
N ILE A 212 2.46 12.15 -1.28
CA ILE A 212 2.35 13.21 -0.28
C ILE A 212 1.26 12.88 0.75
N HIS A 213 1.47 13.22 2.04
CA HIS A 213 0.38 13.27 3.03
C HIS A 213 -0.46 14.51 2.79
N LEU A 214 -1.79 14.35 2.77
CA LEU A 214 -2.70 15.41 2.35
C LEU A 214 -3.98 15.41 3.18
N SER A 215 -4.28 16.57 3.77
CA SER A 215 -5.54 16.83 4.49
C SER A 215 -5.84 15.76 5.54
N GLU A 216 -4.82 15.39 6.32
CA GLU A 216 -4.92 14.32 7.32
C GLU A 216 -5.66 14.79 8.57
N SER A 217 -5.33 15.97 9.10
CA SER A 217 -5.84 16.48 10.38
C SER A 217 -6.56 17.82 10.23
N VAL A 218 -7.46 18.11 11.19
CA VAL A 218 -8.14 19.42 11.26
C VAL A 218 -7.14 20.56 11.37
N LYS A 219 -6.06 20.36 12.16
CA LYS A 219 -5.01 21.38 12.32
C LYS A 219 -4.32 21.71 10.99
N GLU A 220 -4.03 20.73 10.15
CA GLU A 220 -3.45 20.97 8.82
C GLU A 220 -4.33 21.90 7.97
N ILE A 221 -5.66 21.68 8.01
CA ILE A 221 -6.62 22.54 7.29
C ILE A 221 -6.62 23.96 7.83
N GLU A 222 -6.73 24.11 9.16
CA GLU A 222 -6.73 25.44 9.83
C GLU A 222 -5.45 26.21 9.56
N ASP A 223 -4.30 25.55 9.65
CA ASP A 223 -3.00 26.13 9.38
C ASP A 223 -2.88 26.56 7.91
N SER A 224 -3.31 25.72 6.97
CA SER A 224 -3.29 26.04 5.53
C SER A 224 -4.21 27.22 5.18
N ILE A 225 -5.42 27.24 5.70
CA ILE A 225 -6.33 28.38 5.50
C ILE A 225 -5.72 29.67 6.05
N THR A 226 -5.09 29.61 7.21
CA THR A 226 -4.45 30.77 7.85
C THR A 226 -3.23 31.27 7.08
N GLN A 227 -2.39 30.35 6.60
CA GLN A 227 -1.10 30.69 5.97
C GLN A 227 -1.23 30.91 4.46
N ASN A 228 -2.06 30.10 3.79
CA ASN A 228 -2.16 30.05 2.34
C ASN A 228 -3.50 30.61 1.80
N GLY A 229 -4.48 30.87 2.67
CA GLY A 229 -5.80 31.37 2.31
C GLY A 229 -6.74 30.33 1.70
N CYS A 230 -6.35 29.06 1.65
CA CYS A 230 -7.12 27.97 1.04
C CYS A 230 -6.80 26.61 1.66
N SER A 231 -7.56 25.56 1.30
CA SER A 231 -7.30 24.19 1.70
C SER A 231 -5.96 23.67 1.16
N PRO A 232 -5.37 22.62 1.79
CA PRO A 232 -4.18 21.96 1.27
C PRO A 232 -4.33 21.46 -0.17
N VAL A 233 -5.48 20.88 -0.51
CA VAL A 233 -5.79 20.40 -1.87
C VAL A 233 -5.76 21.56 -2.88
N LYS A 234 -6.49 22.63 -2.58
CA LYS A 234 -6.54 23.82 -3.46
C LYS A 234 -5.16 24.46 -3.62
N TYR A 235 -4.38 24.56 -2.52
CA TYR A 235 -3.03 25.10 -2.54
C TYR A 235 -2.11 24.31 -3.51
N LEU A 236 -2.12 22.98 -3.42
CA LEU A 236 -1.29 22.12 -4.27
C LEU A 236 -1.78 22.10 -5.73
N ASP A 237 -3.10 22.17 -5.96
CA ASP A 237 -3.66 22.29 -7.33
C ASP A 237 -3.23 23.59 -7.99
N ASP A 238 -3.31 24.73 -7.27
CA ASP A 238 -2.88 26.06 -7.75
C ASP A 238 -1.38 26.09 -8.07
N MET A 239 -0.56 25.32 -7.35
CA MET A 239 0.85 25.11 -7.66
C MET A 239 1.08 24.22 -8.89
N GLY A 240 0.06 23.47 -9.33
CA GLY A 240 0.14 22.55 -10.45
C GLY A 240 0.70 21.17 -10.08
N MET A 241 0.74 20.79 -8.81
CA MET A 241 1.25 19.49 -8.36
C MET A 241 0.43 18.33 -8.92
N PHE A 242 -0.87 18.47 -9.05
CA PHE A 242 -1.74 17.40 -9.58
C PHE A 242 -1.68 17.21 -11.10
N LYS A 243 -0.76 17.89 -11.80
CA LYS A 243 -0.37 17.55 -13.17
C LYS A 243 0.52 16.31 -13.25
N PHE A 244 1.14 15.94 -12.13
CA PHE A 244 1.92 14.72 -12.01
C PHE A 244 1.00 13.53 -11.64
N HIS A 245 1.46 12.31 -11.90
CA HIS A 245 0.87 11.13 -11.29
C HIS A 245 1.04 11.25 -9.76
N THR A 246 -0.05 11.47 -9.05
CA THR A 246 -0.01 11.80 -7.62
C THR A 246 -0.76 10.77 -6.80
N VAL A 247 -0.12 10.28 -5.74
CA VAL A 247 -0.74 9.51 -4.65
C VAL A 247 -0.78 10.40 -3.41
N ALA A 248 -1.98 10.68 -2.93
CA ALA A 248 -2.21 11.50 -1.74
C ALA A 248 -2.68 10.61 -0.59
N ALA A 249 -1.87 10.49 0.46
CA ALA A 249 -2.20 9.69 1.62
C ALA A 249 -3.18 10.42 2.55
N HIS A 250 -4.01 9.66 3.26
CA HIS A 250 -5.05 10.04 4.21
C HIS A 250 -6.29 10.64 3.58
N CYS A 251 -6.27 11.86 3.08
CA CYS A 251 -7.42 12.56 2.49
C CYS A 251 -8.67 12.54 3.39
N VAL A 252 -8.49 12.84 4.69
CA VAL A 252 -9.57 12.75 5.70
C VAL A 252 -10.43 14.01 5.70
N GLN A 253 -9.78 15.17 5.83
CA GLN A 253 -10.42 16.47 6.04
C GLN A 253 -10.61 17.20 4.70
N LEU A 254 -11.58 16.74 3.90
CA LEU A 254 -11.87 17.29 2.58
C LEU A 254 -13.20 18.04 2.53
N SER A 255 -13.21 19.20 1.89
CA SER A 255 -14.43 19.90 1.45
C SER A 255 -15.02 19.26 0.18
N ASP A 256 -16.21 19.70 -0.24
CA ASP A 256 -16.80 19.27 -1.52
C ASP A 256 -15.94 19.72 -2.72
N GLU A 257 -15.37 20.94 -2.64
CA GLU A 257 -14.45 21.47 -3.65
C GLU A 257 -13.15 20.65 -3.73
N ASP A 258 -12.59 20.24 -2.60
CA ASP A 258 -11.40 19.40 -2.57
C ASP A 258 -11.65 18.05 -3.25
N ILE A 259 -12.79 17.42 -2.98
CA ILE A 259 -13.19 16.15 -3.61
C ILE A 259 -13.34 16.31 -5.13
N ASP A 260 -13.97 17.40 -5.58
CA ASP A 260 -14.13 17.71 -7.00
C ASP A 260 -12.76 17.91 -7.68
N ILE A 261 -11.82 18.64 -7.05
CA ILE A 261 -10.44 18.81 -7.56
C ILE A 261 -9.73 17.45 -7.68
N LEU A 262 -9.75 16.63 -6.63
CA LEU A 262 -9.09 15.31 -6.66
C LEU A 262 -9.65 14.41 -7.77
N ALA A 263 -10.97 14.42 -7.97
CA ALA A 263 -11.62 13.66 -9.03
C ALA A 263 -11.24 14.17 -10.45
N GLU A 264 -11.30 15.48 -10.67
CA GLU A 264 -10.97 16.12 -11.96
C GLU A 264 -9.50 15.94 -12.34
N ARG A 265 -8.60 16.05 -11.37
CA ARG A 265 -7.16 15.86 -11.58
C ARG A 265 -6.75 14.39 -11.64
N GLY A 266 -7.63 13.46 -11.28
CA GLY A 266 -7.38 12.03 -11.29
C GLY A 266 -6.32 11.59 -10.28
N VAL A 267 -6.25 12.29 -9.14
CA VAL A 267 -5.38 11.96 -8.02
C VAL A 267 -5.81 10.62 -7.40
N TYR A 268 -4.85 9.81 -7.01
CA TYR A 268 -5.08 8.60 -6.24
C TYR A 268 -5.10 8.96 -4.74
N ALA A 269 -6.26 8.86 -4.12
CA ALA A 269 -6.40 9.07 -2.67
C ALA A 269 -6.19 7.75 -1.93
N ALA A 270 -5.05 7.61 -1.26
CA ALA A 270 -4.70 6.44 -0.44
C ALA A 270 -5.23 6.65 0.98
N THR A 271 -6.43 6.14 1.26
CA THR A 271 -7.00 6.23 2.61
C THR A 271 -6.34 5.22 3.54
N ASN A 272 -6.08 5.63 4.78
CA ASN A 272 -5.44 4.80 5.82
C ASN A 272 -6.43 4.63 6.99
N PRO A 273 -7.47 3.82 6.83
CA PRO A 273 -8.67 3.91 7.66
C PRO A 273 -8.43 3.59 9.14
N ILE A 274 -7.60 2.60 9.45
CA ILE A 274 -7.27 2.24 10.85
C ILE A 274 -6.36 3.31 11.46
N SER A 275 -5.31 3.75 10.77
CA SER A 275 -4.41 4.81 11.23
C SER A 275 -5.17 6.11 11.50
N ASN A 276 -6.01 6.56 10.56
CA ASN A 276 -6.84 7.76 10.74
C ASN A 276 -7.74 7.67 11.98
N ALA A 277 -8.37 6.52 12.21
CA ALA A 277 -9.23 6.31 13.35
C ALA A 277 -8.43 6.24 14.67
N LYS A 278 -7.30 5.53 14.69
CA LYS A 278 -6.44 5.37 15.86
C LYS A 278 -5.85 6.71 16.33
N LEU A 279 -5.41 7.54 15.40
CA LEU A 279 -4.83 8.87 15.71
C LEU A 279 -5.89 9.95 15.95
N GLY A 280 -7.18 9.59 15.86
CA GLY A 280 -8.29 10.52 16.12
C GLY A 280 -8.49 11.55 15.00
N ASN A 281 -7.96 11.33 13.81
CA ASN A 281 -8.10 12.22 12.66
C ASN A 281 -9.51 12.16 12.04
N GLY A 282 -10.30 11.13 12.36
CA GLY A 282 -11.67 10.94 11.89
C GLY A 282 -11.80 9.97 10.73
N PHE A 283 -12.95 10.04 10.04
CA PHE A 283 -13.26 9.20 8.89
C PHE A 283 -13.24 10.02 7.60
N ALA A 284 -12.43 9.61 6.64
CA ALA A 284 -12.43 10.19 5.31
C ALA A 284 -13.82 10.07 4.66
N ARG A 285 -14.17 10.99 3.77
CA ARG A 285 -15.50 11.03 3.10
C ARG A 285 -15.57 10.02 1.94
N ILE A 286 -15.28 8.73 2.23
CA ILE A 286 -15.15 7.67 1.22
C ILE A 286 -16.41 7.53 0.34
N PRO A 287 -17.66 7.51 0.84
CA PRO A 287 -18.83 7.42 -0.02
C PRO A 287 -18.93 8.60 -1.00
N ASP A 288 -18.69 9.84 -0.54
CA ASP A 288 -18.76 11.04 -1.38
C ASP A 288 -17.67 11.02 -2.46
N MET A 289 -16.45 10.59 -2.09
CA MET A 289 -15.34 10.43 -3.03
C MET A 289 -15.60 9.35 -4.08
N LEU A 290 -16.25 8.22 -3.69
CA LEU A 290 -16.67 7.18 -4.63
C LEU A 290 -17.72 7.71 -5.62
N ASP A 291 -18.70 8.43 -5.13
CA ASP A 291 -19.80 9.00 -5.95
C ASP A 291 -19.28 10.04 -6.95
N LYS A 292 -18.24 10.79 -6.58
CA LYS A 292 -17.56 11.78 -7.44
C LYS A 292 -16.48 11.15 -8.35
N GLY A 293 -16.20 9.87 -8.22
CA GLY A 293 -15.24 9.15 -9.06
C GLY A 293 -13.78 9.39 -8.73
N VAL A 294 -13.44 9.80 -7.50
CA VAL A 294 -12.06 9.85 -7.02
C VAL A 294 -11.44 8.46 -7.07
N LYS A 295 -10.20 8.34 -7.49
CA LYS A 295 -9.45 7.09 -7.55
C LYS A 295 -8.98 6.70 -6.15
N LEU A 296 -9.83 5.93 -5.45
CA LEU A 296 -9.55 5.51 -4.07
C LEU A 296 -8.71 4.22 -4.02
N CYS A 297 -7.71 4.21 -3.17
CA CYS A 297 -6.94 3.01 -2.78
C CYS A 297 -6.76 2.97 -1.26
N ILE A 298 -6.33 1.83 -0.73
CA ILE A 298 -6.17 1.60 0.71
C ILE A 298 -4.67 1.48 1.02
N GLY A 299 -4.22 2.19 2.05
CA GLY A 299 -2.94 1.98 2.71
C GLY A 299 -3.12 1.63 4.17
N THR A 300 -2.14 1.00 4.77
CA THR A 300 -2.12 0.73 6.22
C THR A 300 -1.50 1.87 7.00
N ASP A 301 -0.71 2.72 6.34
CA ASP A 301 0.24 3.60 7.01
C ASP A 301 1.29 2.79 7.79
N SER A 302 1.94 3.37 8.79
CA SER A 302 2.96 2.69 9.58
C SER A 302 2.39 1.70 10.59
N ALA A 303 3.19 0.71 10.99
CA ALA A 303 2.85 -0.12 12.16
C ALA A 303 2.93 0.67 13.48
N GLY A 304 3.49 1.86 13.50
CA GLY A 304 3.44 2.78 14.63
C GLY A 304 2.07 3.45 14.79
N SER A 305 1.33 3.69 13.71
CA SER A 305 0.02 4.34 13.71
C SER A 305 -1.16 3.38 13.52
N ASN A 306 -0.94 2.21 12.90
CA ASN A 306 -1.96 1.19 12.64
C ASN A 306 -1.82 -0.04 13.57
N ASN A 307 -0.60 -0.39 13.96
CA ASN A 307 -0.15 -1.60 14.65
C ASN A 307 -0.02 -2.84 13.75
N THR A 308 -0.58 -2.85 12.54
CA THR A 308 -0.42 -3.94 11.55
C THR A 308 -0.20 -3.39 10.14
N LEU A 309 0.38 -4.22 9.26
CA LEU A 309 0.46 -3.96 7.81
C LEU A 309 -0.46 -4.93 7.05
N ASN A 310 -1.54 -5.34 7.69
CA ASN A 310 -2.47 -6.36 7.21
C ASN A 310 -3.65 -5.73 6.47
N MET A 311 -3.63 -5.80 5.16
CA MET A 311 -4.68 -5.24 4.28
C MET A 311 -6.08 -5.83 4.53
N PHE A 312 -6.21 -7.06 5.05
CA PHE A 312 -7.53 -7.61 5.41
C PHE A 312 -8.19 -6.81 6.53
N SER A 313 -7.40 -6.35 7.52
CA SER A 313 -7.90 -5.53 8.61
C SER A 313 -8.41 -4.18 8.11
N ASP A 314 -7.66 -3.51 7.24
CA ASP A 314 -8.06 -2.21 6.68
C ASP A 314 -9.24 -2.33 5.72
N MET A 315 -9.32 -3.40 4.89
CA MET A 315 -10.51 -3.67 4.06
C MET A 315 -11.77 -3.93 4.92
N ASN A 316 -11.65 -4.67 6.01
CA ASN A 316 -12.74 -4.90 6.94
C ASN A 316 -13.18 -3.59 7.59
N PHE A 317 -12.21 -2.87 8.16
CA PHE A 317 -12.49 -1.65 8.92
C PHE A 317 -13.13 -0.56 8.05
N ILE A 318 -12.62 -0.30 6.84
CA ILE A 318 -13.21 0.72 5.95
C ILE A 318 -14.67 0.41 5.62
N CYS A 319 -15.01 -0.88 5.39
CA CYS A 319 -16.40 -1.28 5.14
C CYS A 319 -17.29 -1.04 6.36
N LEU A 320 -16.88 -1.50 7.54
CA LEU A 320 -17.69 -1.46 8.76
C LEU A 320 -17.80 -0.03 9.31
N ALA A 321 -16.70 0.70 9.37
CA ALA A 321 -16.66 2.06 9.88
C ALA A 321 -17.59 2.99 9.10
N HIS A 322 -17.53 2.95 7.75
CA HIS A 322 -18.40 3.80 6.93
C HIS A 322 -19.86 3.39 6.96
N LYS A 323 -20.18 2.08 7.03
CA LYS A 323 -21.56 1.64 7.26
C LYS A 323 -22.12 2.18 8.58
N GLY A 324 -21.34 2.11 9.64
CA GLY A 324 -21.74 2.64 10.95
C GLY A 324 -21.85 4.16 10.97
N ASN A 325 -20.85 4.86 10.46
CA ASN A 325 -20.78 6.32 10.43
C ASN A 325 -21.92 6.93 9.59
N CYS A 326 -22.15 6.41 8.38
CA CYS A 326 -23.21 6.88 7.48
C CYS A 326 -24.59 6.32 7.80
N ARG A 327 -24.71 5.38 8.74
CA ARG A 327 -25.96 4.63 9.06
C ARG A 327 -26.57 3.99 7.79
N SER A 328 -25.71 3.50 6.91
CA SER A 328 -26.10 2.88 5.63
C SER A 328 -25.31 1.59 5.43
N ALA A 329 -26.01 0.46 5.34
CA ALA A 329 -25.40 -0.84 5.12
C ALA A 329 -24.71 -0.97 3.75
N THR A 330 -24.90 -0.03 2.85
CA THR A 330 -24.37 0.00 1.49
C THR A 330 -23.28 1.05 1.27
N ALA A 331 -22.87 1.80 2.30
CA ALA A 331 -21.95 2.94 2.17
C ALA A 331 -20.61 2.57 1.50
N VAL A 332 -20.01 1.44 1.89
CA VAL A 332 -18.81 0.87 1.23
C VAL A 332 -18.99 -0.64 1.18
N SER A 333 -18.98 -1.21 0.00
CA SER A 333 -19.13 -2.66 -0.21
C SER A 333 -17.80 -3.40 -0.18
N ALA A 334 -17.84 -4.71 0.09
CA ALA A 334 -16.67 -5.59 0.01
C ALA A 334 -15.95 -5.51 -1.35
N ARG A 335 -16.72 -5.42 -2.45
CA ARG A 335 -16.17 -5.34 -3.80
C ARG A 335 -15.45 -4.02 -4.07
N GLN A 336 -15.95 -2.90 -3.51
CA GLN A 336 -15.25 -1.62 -3.56
C GLN A 336 -13.97 -1.65 -2.74
N ALA A 337 -13.99 -2.19 -1.52
CA ALA A 337 -12.79 -2.35 -0.69
C ALA A 337 -11.73 -3.24 -1.37
N LEU A 338 -12.13 -4.37 -1.95
CA LEU A 338 -11.22 -5.24 -2.70
C LEU A 338 -10.61 -4.52 -3.90
N LYS A 339 -11.40 -3.74 -4.66
CA LYS A 339 -10.90 -2.95 -5.78
C LYS A 339 -9.87 -1.91 -5.34
N MET A 340 -10.10 -1.24 -4.21
CA MET A 340 -9.16 -0.29 -3.63
C MET A 340 -7.84 -0.96 -3.22
N ALA A 341 -7.93 -2.16 -2.64
CA ALA A 341 -6.79 -2.93 -2.16
C ALA A 341 -6.11 -3.78 -3.23
N THR A 342 -6.51 -3.70 -4.49
CA THR A 342 -5.96 -4.46 -5.62
C THR A 342 -5.77 -3.58 -6.85
N GLU A 343 -6.75 -3.51 -7.76
CA GLU A 343 -6.66 -2.84 -9.07
C GLU A 343 -6.29 -1.35 -8.94
N THR A 344 -7.01 -0.61 -8.07
CA THR A 344 -6.76 0.83 -7.94
C THR A 344 -5.43 1.10 -7.27
N GLY A 345 -5.09 0.32 -6.23
CA GLY A 345 -3.77 0.39 -5.58
C GLY A 345 -2.63 0.11 -6.55
N ALA A 346 -2.72 -0.93 -7.38
CA ALA A 346 -1.70 -1.24 -8.36
C ALA A 346 -1.44 -0.09 -9.34
N LYS A 347 -2.51 0.54 -9.84
CA LYS A 347 -2.43 1.72 -10.71
C LYS A 347 -1.86 2.93 -9.98
N ALA A 348 -2.20 3.13 -8.70
CA ALA A 348 -1.63 4.18 -7.87
C ALA A 348 -0.10 4.05 -7.74
N LEU A 349 0.39 2.82 -7.61
CA LEU A 349 1.81 2.50 -7.56
C LEU A 349 2.48 2.52 -8.95
N GLY A 350 1.72 2.71 -10.02
CA GLY A 350 2.22 2.70 -11.41
C GLY A 350 2.45 1.29 -11.99
N PHE A 351 1.92 0.23 -11.39
CA PHE A 351 1.97 -1.13 -11.93
C PHE A 351 0.67 -1.45 -12.68
N ASP A 352 0.59 -1.11 -13.96
CA ASP A 352 -0.65 -1.18 -14.75
C ASP A 352 -1.08 -2.61 -15.14
N ASN A 353 -0.16 -3.57 -15.07
CA ASN A 353 -0.37 -4.96 -15.48
C ASN A 353 -0.49 -5.92 -14.30
N THR A 354 -0.94 -5.46 -13.14
CA THR A 354 -1.21 -6.26 -11.94
C THR A 354 -2.50 -5.79 -11.25
N GLY A 355 -2.85 -6.38 -10.10
CA GLY A 355 -4.02 -6.01 -9.29
C GLY A 355 -5.35 -6.63 -9.73
N ILE A 356 -5.37 -7.38 -10.84
CA ILE A 356 -6.51 -8.21 -11.27
C ILE A 356 -6.02 -9.52 -11.89
N LEU A 357 -6.81 -10.58 -11.78
CA LEU A 357 -6.55 -11.83 -12.51
C LEU A 357 -7.00 -11.67 -13.97
N LYS A 358 -6.03 -11.56 -14.88
CA LYS A 358 -6.27 -11.41 -16.30
C LYS A 358 -5.13 -12.00 -17.11
N GLU A 359 -5.43 -12.70 -18.20
CA GLU A 359 -4.41 -13.21 -19.13
C GLU A 359 -3.52 -12.09 -19.66
N GLY A 360 -2.21 -12.33 -19.68
CA GLY A 360 -1.17 -11.36 -20.04
C GLY A 360 -0.74 -10.43 -18.91
N TYR A 361 -1.42 -10.44 -17.75
CA TYR A 361 -1.01 -9.67 -16.57
C TYR A 361 0.07 -10.42 -15.77
N ALA A 362 0.82 -9.67 -14.98
CA ALA A 362 1.81 -10.23 -14.08
C ALA A 362 1.17 -11.23 -13.11
N ALA A 363 1.85 -12.32 -12.87
CA ALA A 363 1.42 -13.34 -11.93
C ALA A 363 1.77 -12.91 -10.48
N ASP A 364 1.11 -11.84 -10.02
CA ASP A 364 1.12 -11.36 -8.65
C ASP A 364 -0.15 -11.87 -7.97
N LEU A 365 -0.02 -12.93 -7.20
CA LEU A 365 -1.14 -13.76 -6.77
C LEU A 365 -1.10 -14.02 -5.27
N THR A 366 -2.29 -14.08 -4.65
CA THR A 366 -2.48 -14.54 -3.29
C THR A 366 -3.40 -15.74 -3.29
N VAL A 367 -2.94 -16.84 -2.69
CA VAL A 367 -3.70 -18.08 -2.52
C VAL A 367 -4.07 -18.26 -1.05
N MET A 368 -5.34 -18.53 -0.78
CA MET A 368 -5.89 -18.73 0.55
C MET A 368 -6.43 -20.15 0.72
N ASP A 369 -6.21 -20.74 1.89
CA ASP A 369 -6.87 -21.96 2.33
C ASP A 369 -8.28 -21.64 2.82
N MET A 370 -9.30 -22.21 2.16
CA MET A 370 -10.70 -21.96 2.48
C MET A 370 -11.26 -22.93 3.55
N LYS A 371 -10.43 -23.81 4.14
CA LYS A 371 -10.87 -24.75 5.20
C LYS A 371 -10.95 -24.14 6.58
N TYR A 372 -10.52 -22.90 6.75
CA TYR A 372 -10.64 -22.22 8.04
C TYR A 372 -12.10 -22.07 8.46
N PRO A 373 -12.45 -22.33 9.74
CA PRO A 373 -13.83 -22.23 10.23
C PRO A 373 -14.47 -20.87 10.00
N SER A 374 -13.68 -19.76 10.07
CA SER A 374 -14.13 -18.39 9.80
C SER A 374 -14.62 -18.16 8.38
N LEU A 375 -14.19 -18.99 7.41
CA LEU A 375 -14.56 -18.90 6.00
C LEU A 375 -15.66 -19.88 5.59
N GLN A 376 -16.16 -20.72 6.51
CA GLN A 376 -17.17 -21.74 6.23
C GLN A 376 -18.54 -21.39 6.82
N PRO A 377 -19.66 -21.68 6.11
CA PRO A 377 -19.70 -22.11 4.69
C PRO A 377 -19.39 -20.94 3.73
N VAL A 378 -18.82 -21.25 2.59
CA VAL A 378 -18.48 -20.25 1.55
C VAL A 378 -19.73 -19.90 0.76
N ASN A 379 -20.32 -18.72 1.04
CA ASN A 379 -21.48 -18.20 0.30
C ASN A 379 -21.08 -17.14 -0.75
N ASP A 380 -20.20 -16.20 -0.37
CA ASP A 380 -19.65 -15.17 -1.26
C ASP A 380 -18.16 -15.01 -0.92
N SER A 381 -17.28 -15.45 -1.82
CA SER A 381 -15.83 -15.43 -1.60
C SER A 381 -15.26 -14.00 -1.48
N VAL A 382 -15.84 -13.01 -2.18
CA VAL A 382 -15.41 -11.61 -2.08
C VAL A 382 -15.81 -11.04 -0.72
N ALA A 383 -17.02 -11.30 -0.27
CA ALA A 383 -17.47 -10.90 1.05
C ALA A 383 -16.65 -11.60 2.15
N ALA A 384 -16.32 -12.88 1.99
CA ALA A 384 -15.49 -13.63 2.92
C ALA A 384 -14.11 -13.02 3.07
N MET A 385 -13.45 -12.61 1.98
CA MET A 385 -12.16 -11.89 2.04
C MET A 385 -12.24 -10.60 2.86
N CYS A 386 -13.30 -9.81 2.70
CA CYS A 386 -13.39 -8.49 3.34
C CYS A 386 -13.94 -8.53 4.76
N TYR A 387 -14.81 -9.50 5.09
CA TYR A 387 -15.51 -9.52 6.38
C TYR A 387 -15.09 -10.65 7.32
N SER A 388 -14.58 -11.75 6.80
CA SER A 388 -14.33 -12.96 7.59
C SER A 388 -12.87 -13.36 7.65
N ALA A 389 -12.11 -13.09 6.58
CA ALA A 389 -10.68 -13.41 6.53
C ALA A 389 -9.86 -12.45 7.41
N SER A 390 -8.83 -13.00 8.02
CA SER A 390 -7.91 -12.28 8.93
C SER A 390 -6.49 -12.13 8.35
N GLY A 391 -6.22 -12.74 7.18
CA GLY A 391 -4.89 -12.84 6.57
C GLY A 391 -4.10 -14.08 6.99
N TYR A 392 -4.49 -14.76 8.06
CA TYR A 392 -3.85 -16.04 8.47
C TYR A 392 -4.18 -17.20 7.51
N GLU A 393 -5.26 -17.07 6.76
CA GLU A 393 -5.72 -18.02 5.74
C GLU A 393 -4.90 -17.98 4.46
N VAL A 394 -4.05 -16.97 4.28
CA VAL A 394 -3.12 -16.85 3.15
C VAL A 394 -2.11 -17.99 3.21
N GLU A 395 -2.14 -18.87 2.23
CA GLU A 395 -1.26 -20.05 2.15
C GLU A 395 0.00 -19.75 1.33
N SER A 396 -0.18 -19.10 0.17
CA SER A 396 0.92 -18.84 -0.75
C SER A 396 0.80 -17.44 -1.39
N VAL A 397 1.95 -16.82 -1.65
CA VAL A 397 2.08 -15.51 -2.30
C VAL A 397 3.09 -15.60 -3.42
N MET A 398 2.71 -15.11 -4.59
CA MET A 398 3.54 -15.11 -5.80
C MET A 398 3.67 -13.69 -6.33
N VAL A 399 4.87 -13.31 -6.75
CA VAL A 399 5.15 -12.04 -7.42
C VAL A 399 5.94 -12.32 -8.71
N ASP A 400 5.43 -11.82 -9.84
CA ASP A 400 6.01 -12.11 -11.16
C ASP A 400 6.26 -13.62 -11.39
N GLY A 401 5.34 -14.47 -10.95
CA GLY A 401 5.44 -15.93 -11.11
C GLY A 401 6.39 -16.65 -10.16
N GLU A 402 7.04 -15.93 -9.23
CA GLU A 402 7.92 -16.48 -8.21
C GLU A 402 7.21 -16.54 -6.85
N PHE A 403 7.25 -17.67 -6.18
CA PHE A 403 6.71 -17.81 -4.82
C PHE A 403 7.62 -17.10 -3.81
N LEU A 404 7.09 -16.06 -3.16
CA LEU A 404 7.71 -15.43 -1.98
C LEU A 404 7.33 -16.18 -0.70
N MET A 405 6.12 -16.74 -0.67
CA MET A 405 5.66 -17.68 0.36
C MET A 405 4.92 -18.83 -0.30
N GLU A 406 5.17 -20.03 0.17
CA GLU A 406 4.50 -21.24 -0.29
C GLU A 406 4.18 -22.16 0.86
N ASN A 407 2.90 -22.57 0.99
CA ASN A 407 2.39 -23.37 2.12
C ASN A 407 2.80 -22.77 3.49
N ARG A 408 2.70 -21.45 3.63
CA ARG A 408 3.11 -20.67 4.80
C ARG A 408 4.63 -20.62 5.06
N GLU A 409 5.45 -21.18 4.21
CA GLU A 409 6.92 -21.10 4.29
C GLU A 409 7.43 -19.94 3.46
N ILE A 410 8.08 -18.99 4.11
CA ILE A 410 8.72 -17.83 3.46
C ILE A 410 9.96 -18.27 2.68
N LYS A 411 10.15 -17.71 1.49
CA LYS A 411 11.33 -17.94 0.66
C LYS A 411 12.24 -16.72 0.73
N GLY A 412 13.54 -16.95 0.84
CA GLY A 412 14.57 -15.90 0.72
C GLY A 412 14.73 -14.95 1.91
N MET A 413 13.93 -15.07 2.99
CA MET A 413 14.04 -14.24 4.19
C MET A 413 14.27 -15.11 5.42
N ASP A 414 15.15 -14.66 6.31
CA ASP A 414 15.45 -15.34 7.60
C ASP A 414 14.59 -14.73 8.71
N GLU A 415 13.42 -15.35 8.97
CA GLU A 415 12.44 -14.85 9.94
C GLU A 415 13.04 -14.74 11.36
N GLU A 416 13.81 -15.74 11.81
CA GLU A 416 14.38 -15.75 13.16
C GLU A 416 15.38 -14.60 13.34
N ARG A 417 16.21 -14.37 12.35
CA ARG A 417 17.15 -13.26 12.36
C ARG A 417 16.45 -11.91 12.34
N ILE A 418 15.43 -11.74 11.52
CA ILE A 418 14.64 -10.50 11.46
C ILE A 418 14.06 -10.20 12.85
N TYR A 419 13.40 -11.16 13.48
CA TYR A 419 12.84 -10.98 14.82
C TYR A 419 13.91 -10.67 15.86
N PHE A 420 15.06 -11.35 15.82
CA PHE A 420 16.16 -11.12 16.73
C PHE A 420 16.69 -9.69 16.63
N GLU A 421 17.02 -9.21 15.41
CA GLU A 421 17.61 -7.88 15.20
C GLU A 421 16.60 -6.76 15.51
N CYS A 422 15.33 -6.92 15.13
CA CYS A 422 14.28 -5.95 15.49
C CYS A 422 14.12 -5.82 17.01
N ASN A 423 14.05 -6.94 17.74
CA ASN A 423 13.95 -6.90 19.21
C ASN A 423 15.20 -6.30 19.86
N LYS A 424 16.38 -6.55 19.32
CA LYS A 424 17.65 -5.96 19.78
C LYS A 424 17.66 -4.44 19.56
N ALA A 425 17.20 -3.96 18.39
CA ALA A 425 17.07 -2.55 18.08
C ALA A 425 16.16 -1.84 19.08
N MET A 426 14.96 -2.38 19.34
CA MET A 426 14.00 -1.77 20.25
C MET A 426 14.49 -1.71 21.70
N LYS A 427 15.18 -2.74 22.18
CA LYS A 427 15.82 -2.69 23.53
C LYS A 427 16.83 -1.55 23.64
N ARG A 428 17.52 -1.18 22.57
CA ARG A 428 18.48 -0.07 22.55
C ARG A 428 17.78 1.28 22.46
N ILE A 429 16.66 1.37 21.74
CA ILE A 429 15.92 2.61 21.50
C ILE A 429 15.12 3.01 22.75
N ASP A 430 14.48 2.06 23.43
CA ASP A 430 13.67 2.28 24.63
C ASP A 430 14.47 2.37 25.93
N GLY A 431 15.71 1.87 25.96
CA GLY A 431 16.64 1.95 27.10
C GLY A 431 17.42 3.21 27.11
#